data_f10eb6afba4158a01a3e495fe4d879e6
#
_entry.id   f10eb6afba4158a01a3e495fe4d879e6
#
_cell.length_a   1.000
_cell.length_b   1.000
_cell.length_c   1.000
_cell.angle_alpha   90.00
_cell.angle_beta   90.00
_cell.angle_gamma   90.00
#
_symmetry.space_group_name_H-M   'P 1'
#
loop_
_entity.id
_entity.type
_entity.pdbx_description
1 polymer ?
#
loop_
_entity_poly.entity_id
_entity_poly.type
_entity_poly.pdbx_seq_one_letter_code
_entity_poly.pdbx_strand_id
1 'polypeptide(L)'
;MNDDNFGLKSIRDRFVKPTEVSTTVEIPEAPPETNQEYEIVSVNDISPHPQNARKGNINAIRESIKSNGFYGVCVVQRSSSHILIGNHRYLAAVEEGLTEVPVIWVDKSDNEARAMLLVDNRTSDLGTYDQELLMKLLEDQNNEQDLLGTGWVEDDISKLLDSISDPEPPEGWASFDEDLQIEHTCPKCGYEF
;
A
#
# COMPACT_ATOMS: atom_id res chain seq x y z
N MET A 1 34.71 13.44 20.59
CA MET A 1 34.49 12.89 19.22
C MET A 1 34.27 11.39 19.41
N ASN A 2 33.04 10.99 19.54
CA ASN A 2 32.68 9.57 19.74
C ASN A 2 32.00 9.12 18.45
N ASP A 3 32.62 8.08 17.86
CA ASP A 3 32.15 7.49 16.61
C ASP A 3 30.98 6.54 16.89
N ASP A 4 29.73 7.04 16.83
CA ASP A 4 28.50 6.24 16.90
C ASP A 4 28.18 5.45 15.61
N ASN A 5 29.19 5.20 14.79
CA ASN A 5 29.05 4.54 13.48
C ASN A 5 29.25 3.00 13.54
N PHE A 6 29.42 2.44 14.75
CA PHE A 6 29.75 1.01 14.90
C PHE A 6 28.54 0.08 14.74
N GLY A 7 27.32 0.54 15.03
CA GLY A 7 26.10 -0.28 14.95
C GLY A 7 25.59 -0.51 13.53
N LEU A 8 25.65 0.50 12.67
CA LEU A 8 25.09 0.43 11.31
C LEU A 8 25.94 -0.40 10.34
N LYS A 9 27.26 -0.42 10.49
CA LYS A 9 28.15 -1.30 9.70
C LYS A 9 27.86 -2.79 9.99
N SER A 10 27.69 -3.15 11.26
CA SER A 10 27.37 -4.52 11.67
C SER A 10 26.03 -5.03 11.15
N ILE A 11 25.02 -4.15 10.99
CA ILE A 11 23.73 -4.49 10.42
C ILE A 11 23.88 -4.70 8.90
N ARG A 12 24.57 -3.80 8.22
CA ARG A 12 24.76 -3.88 6.75
C ARG A 12 25.49 -5.15 6.33
N ASP A 13 26.51 -5.59 7.09
CA ASP A 13 27.30 -6.78 6.80
C ASP A 13 26.50 -8.10 6.96
N ARG A 14 25.41 -8.08 7.73
CA ARG A 14 24.50 -9.22 7.88
C ARG A 14 23.55 -9.38 6.69
N PHE A 15 23.23 -8.29 5.99
CA PHE A 15 22.29 -8.29 4.87
C PHE A 15 22.95 -8.37 3.49
N VAL A 16 24.27 -8.18 3.41
CA VAL A 16 25.04 -8.13 2.15
C VAL A 16 25.83 -9.41 1.88
N LYS A 17 25.45 -10.54 2.44
CA LYS A 17 25.98 -11.81 1.92
C LYS A 17 25.22 -12.15 0.64
N PRO A 18 25.92 -12.29 -0.52
CA PRO A 18 25.31 -12.85 -1.70
C PRO A 18 25.03 -14.34 -1.41
N THR A 19 23.85 -14.63 -0.94
CA THR A 19 23.32 -15.98 -0.99
C THR A 19 22.94 -16.20 -2.45
N GLU A 20 23.57 -17.12 -3.12
CA GLU A 20 23.05 -17.69 -4.36
C GLU A 20 21.68 -18.28 -4.02
N VAL A 21 20.64 -17.50 -4.26
CA VAL A 21 19.26 -17.97 -4.14
C VAL A 21 19.03 -18.88 -5.33
N SER A 22 19.12 -20.18 -5.09
CA SER A 22 18.61 -21.19 -6.05
C SER A 22 17.15 -20.87 -6.31
N THR A 23 16.86 -20.36 -7.51
CA THR A 23 15.55 -19.83 -7.91
C THR A 23 14.59 -20.93 -8.39
N THR A 24 14.70 -22.14 -7.91
CA THR A 24 13.67 -23.17 -8.10
C THR A 24 12.67 -23.06 -6.94
N VAL A 25 11.70 -22.17 -7.09
CA VAL A 25 10.48 -22.21 -6.28
C VAL A 25 9.68 -23.42 -6.77
N GLU A 26 9.70 -24.51 -6.00
CA GLU A 26 8.77 -25.63 -6.24
C GLU A 26 7.36 -25.09 -5.98
N ILE A 27 6.59 -24.93 -7.06
CA ILE A 27 5.18 -24.60 -6.97
C ILE A 27 4.47 -25.85 -6.45
N PRO A 28 3.73 -25.81 -5.32
CA PRO A 28 2.98 -26.96 -4.83
C PRO A 28 2.03 -27.48 -5.92
N GLU A 29 1.92 -28.80 -6.06
CA GLU A 29 1.02 -29.45 -7.05
C GLU A 29 -0.47 -29.10 -6.83
N ALA A 30 -0.85 -28.69 -5.63
CA ALA A 30 -2.20 -28.24 -5.31
C ALA A 30 -2.16 -26.84 -4.70
N PRO A 31 -3.12 -25.95 -5.02
CA PRO A 31 -3.24 -24.66 -4.34
C PRO A 31 -3.47 -24.89 -2.85
N PRO A 32 -2.91 -24.05 -1.96
CA PRO A 32 -3.20 -24.14 -0.55
C PRO A 32 -4.71 -24.05 -0.30
N GLU A 33 -5.21 -24.84 0.65
CA GLU A 33 -6.62 -24.77 1.02
C GLU A 33 -6.97 -23.34 1.47
N THR A 34 -8.01 -22.78 0.84
CA THR A 34 -8.47 -21.40 1.10
C THR A 34 -9.66 -21.35 2.06
N ASN A 35 -10.01 -22.47 2.71
CA ASN A 35 -11.15 -22.53 3.63
C ASN A 35 -10.78 -21.84 4.95
N GLN A 36 -10.95 -20.50 5.01
CA GLN A 36 -10.74 -19.71 6.20
C GLN A 36 -12.08 -19.27 6.79
N GLU A 37 -12.39 -19.78 7.96
CA GLU A 37 -13.55 -19.33 8.75
C GLU A 37 -13.13 -18.16 9.64
N TYR A 38 -14.01 -17.18 9.79
CA TYR A 38 -13.82 -16.09 10.73
C TYR A 38 -14.71 -16.30 11.97
N GLU A 39 -14.25 -15.80 13.08
CA GLU A 39 -14.95 -15.80 14.37
C GLU A 39 -15.08 -14.34 14.86
N ILE A 40 -16.23 -14.01 15.47
CA ILE A 40 -16.40 -12.72 16.14
C ILE A 40 -15.81 -12.83 17.54
N VAL A 41 -14.83 -12.00 17.82
CA VAL A 41 -14.01 -12.09 19.03
C VAL A 41 -14.02 -10.76 19.76
N SER A 42 -14.06 -10.80 21.09
CA SER A 42 -13.93 -9.60 21.91
C SER A 42 -12.57 -8.90 21.64
N VAL A 43 -12.59 -7.58 21.53
CA VAL A 43 -11.35 -6.80 21.40
C VAL A 43 -10.40 -7.02 22.59
N ASN A 44 -10.90 -7.46 23.74
CA ASN A 44 -10.06 -7.73 24.91
C ASN A 44 -9.30 -9.06 24.85
N ASP A 45 -9.67 -9.97 23.92
CA ASP A 45 -9.08 -11.30 23.80
C ASP A 45 -7.88 -11.34 22.85
N ILE A 46 -7.66 -10.24 22.10
CA ILE A 46 -6.56 -10.09 21.15
C ILE A 46 -5.81 -8.80 21.38
N SER A 47 -4.59 -8.70 20.87
CA SER A 47 -3.78 -7.50 21.03
C SER A 47 -2.90 -7.24 19.80
N PRO A 48 -2.51 -5.98 19.54
CA PRO A 48 -1.56 -5.65 18.49
C PRO A 48 -0.25 -6.41 18.66
N HIS A 49 0.37 -6.80 17.54
CA HIS A 49 1.65 -7.47 17.61
C HIS A 49 2.74 -6.51 18.14
N PRO A 50 3.49 -6.86 19.20
CA PRO A 50 4.43 -5.95 19.85
C PRO A 50 5.61 -5.53 18.96
N GLN A 51 5.90 -6.31 17.91
CA GLN A 51 6.95 -6.02 16.93
C GLN A 51 6.41 -5.42 15.63
N ASN A 52 5.17 -4.94 15.61
CA ASN A 52 4.66 -4.26 14.41
C ASN A 52 5.37 -2.91 14.22
N ALA A 53 6.27 -2.84 13.25
CA ALA A 53 7.05 -1.64 12.95
C ALA A 53 6.29 -0.60 12.11
N ARG A 54 5.16 -0.99 11.47
CA ARG A 54 4.37 -0.08 10.63
C ARG A 54 3.61 0.92 11.50
N LYS A 55 3.57 2.16 11.06
CA LYS A 55 2.74 3.24 11.63
C LYS A 55 1.68 3.62 10.62
N GLY A 56 0.42 3.28 10.90
CA GLY A 56 -0.72 3.62 10.04
C GLY A 56 -1.41 4.90 10.47
N ASN A 57 -2.17 5.48 9.55
CA ASN A 57 -3.05 6.61 9.86
C ASN A 57 -4.35 6.10 10.49
N ILE A 58 -4.37 5.99 11.83
CA ILE A 58 -5.52 5.48 12.58
C ILE A 58 -6.74 6.39 12.37
N ASN A 59 -6.55 7.72 12.28
CA ASN A 59 -7.67 8.64 12.09
C ASN A 59 -8.39 8.42 10.77
N ALA A 60 -7.68 8.22 9.67
CA ALA A 60 -8.30 7.90 8.37
C ALA A 60 -9.08 6.57 8.43
N ILE A 61 -8.54 5.57 9.12
CA ILE A 61 -9.23 4.28 9.30
C ILE A 61 -10.48 4.43 10.17
N ARG A 62 -10.42 5.25 11.24
CA ARG A 62 -11.58 5.55 12.09
C ARG A 62 -12.69 6.24 11.31
N GLU A 63 -12.33 7.22 10.50
CA GLU A 63 -13.27 7.92 9.62
C GLU A 63 -13.95 6.96 8.64
N SER A 64 -13.16 6.04 8.05
CA SER A 64 -13.69 4.98 7.20
C SER A 64 -14.64 4.04 7.96
N ILE A 65 -14.30 3.65 9.19
CA ILE A 65 -15.19 2.81 10.02
C ILE A 65 -16.51 3.54 10.33
N LYS A 66 -16.48 4.85 10.60
CA LYS A 66 -17.70 5.65 10.84
C LYS A 66 -18.60 5.73 9.62
N SER A 67 -18.00 5.92 8.45
CA SER A 67 -18.75 6.11 7.20
C SER A 67 -19.23 4.79 6.60
N ASN A 68 -18.41 3.76 6.65
CA ASN A 68 -18.62 2.50 5.92
C ASN A 68 -18.88 1.29 6.83
N GLY A 69 -18.80 1.47 8.15
CA GLY A 69 -18.79 0.37 9.11
C GLY A 69 -17.44 -0.36 9.17
N PHE A 70 -17.32 -1.32 10.08
CA PHE A 70 -16.13 -2.18 10.13
C PHE A 70 -16.24 -3.27 9.07
N TYR A 71 -15.29 -3.34 8.17
CA TYR A 71 -15.19 -4.33 7.10
C TYR A 71 -13.80 -4.98 7.09
N GLY A 72 -13.74 -6.22 6.58
CA GLY A 72 -12.54 -7.06 6.60
C GLY A 72 -12.37 -7.80 7.92
N VAL A 73 -11.22 -8.43 8.11
CA VAL A 73 -10.90 -9.28 9.25
C VAL A 73 -9.53 -8.94 9.83
N CYS A 74 -9.31 -9.30 11.10
CA CYS A 74 -7.99 -9.36 11.69
C CYS A 74 -7.45 -10.79 11.59
N VAL A 75 -6.19 -10.98 11.18
CA VAL A 75 -5.54 -12.30 11.23
C VAL A 75 -4.71 -12.35 12.50
N VAL A 76 -4.96 -13.36 13.33
CA VAL A 76 -4.42 -13.47 14.69
C VAL A 76 -3.71 -14.80 14.88
N GLN A 77 -2.50 -14.76 15.44
CA GLN A 77 -1.79 -15.97 15.85
C GLN A 77 -2.47 -16.60 17.05
N ARG A 78 -2.89 -17.85 16.93
CA ARG A 78 -3.65 -18.56 17.98
C ARG A 78 -2.85 -18.70 19.28
N SER A 79 -1.55 -18.97 19.20
CA SER A 79 -0.72 -19.26 20.37
C SER A 79 -0.45 -18.03 21.25
N SER A 80 -0.46 -16.81 20.68
CA SER A 80 -0.11 -15.59 21.39
C SER A 80 -1.25 -14.58 21.48
N SER A 81 -2.34 -14.77 20.74
CA SER A 81 -3.43 -13.79 20.52
C SER A 81 -2.93 -12.46 19.92
N HIS A 82 -1.76 -12.44 19.28
CA HIS A 82 -1.25 -11.25 18.63
C HIS A 82 -1.76 -11.12 17.21
N ILE A 83 -2.15 -9.91 16.84
CA ILE A 83 -2.63 -9.56 15.51
C ILE A 83 -1.46 -9.48 14.54
N LEU A 84 -1.46 -10.29 13.50
CA LEU A 84 -0.47 -10.30 12.43
C LEU A 84 -0.86 -9.34 11.30
N ILE A 85 -2.13 -9.33 10.91
CA ILE A 85 -2.70 -8.48 9.86
C ILE A 85 -3.88 -7.69 10.42
N GLY A 86 -3.95 -6.40 10.14
CA GLY A 86 -5.05 -5.54 10.59
C GLY A 86 -4.81 -4.82 11.91
N ASN A 87 -3.57 -4.71 12.40
CA ASN A 87 -3.22 -4.03 13.66
C ASN A 87 -3.84 -2.62 13.78
N HIS A 88 -3.71 -1.78 12.76
CA HIS A 88 -4.24 -0.41 12.80
C HIS A 88 -5.77 -0.38 12.69
N ARG A 89 -6.37 -1.33 11.95
CA ARG A 89 -7.83 -1.47 11.88
C ARG A 89 -8.41 -1.85 13.23
N TYR A 90 -7.77 -2.76 13.95
CA TYR A 90 -8.13 -3.10 15.32
C TYR A 90 -8.04 -1.89 16.25
N LEU A 91 -6.93 -1.14 16.22
CA LEU A 91 -6.77 0.05 17.04
C LEU A 91 -7.85 1.10 16.76
N ALA A 92 -8.14 1.35 15.49
CA ALA A 92 -9.22 2.25 15.08
C ALA A 92 -10.60 1.78 15.56
N ALA A 93 -10.87 0.47 15.49
CA ALA A 93 -12.11 -0.11 15.98
C ALA A 93 -12.29 0.08 17.49
N VAL A 94 -11.23 -0.15 18.27
CA VAL A 94 -11.25 0.07 19.73
C VAL A 94 -11.49 1.54 20.06
N GLU A 95 -10.83 2.47 19.36
CA GLU A 95 -11.04 3.90 19.55
C GLU A 95 -12.44 4.38 19.14
N GLU A 96 -13.10 3.69 18.21
CA GLU A 96 -14.50 3.94 17.84
C GLU A 96 -15.50 3.21 18.78
N GLY A 97 -15.02 2.49 19.79
CA GLY A 97 -15.86 1.87 20.81
C GLY A 97 -16.45 0.51 20.40
N LEU A 98 -15.92 -0.14 19.35
CA LEU A 98 -16.30 -1.49 19.03
C LEU A 98 -15.82 -2.45 20.14
N THR A 99 -16.69 -3.36 20.54
CA THR A 99 -16.39 -4.36 21.58
C THR A 99 -15.96 -5.69 21.00
N GLU A 100 -16.25 -5.93 19.71
CA GLU A 100 -15.97 -7.17 19.00
C GLU A 100 -15.48 -6.88 17.57
N VAL A 101 -14.65 -7.77 17.05
CA VAL A 101 -14.13 -7.71 15.67
C VAL A 101 -14.06 -9.11 15.06
N PRO A 102 -14.19 -9.25 13.72
CA PRO A 102 -14.02 -10.52 13.06
C PRO A 102 -12.53 -10.90 12.96
N VAL A 103 -12.21 -12.13 13.29
CA VAL A 103 -10.85 -12.68 13.39
C VAL A 103 -10.74 -13.99 12.63
N ILE A 104 -9.66 -14.15 11.89
CA ILE A 104 -9.19 -15.43 11.37
C ILE A 104 -8.02 -15.88 12.23
N TRP A 105 -8.15 -17.05 12.87
CA TRP A 105 -7.10 -17.63 13.65
C TRP A 105 -6.13 -18.43 12.79
N VAL A 106 -4.82 -18.22 12.98
CA VAL A 106 -3.79 -18.99 12.28
C VAL A 106 -2.85 -19.68 13.27
N ASP A 107 -2.57 -20.97 12.96
CA ASP A 107 -1.63 -21.78 13.74
C ASP A 107 -0.23 -21.66 13.09
N LYS A 108 0.50 -20.62 13.50
CA LYS A 108 1.83 -20.28 13.00
C LYS A 108 2.82 -20.21 14.15
N SER A 109 4.04 -20.69 13.91
CA SER A 109 5.16 -20.46 14.82
C SER A 109 5.51 -18.96 14.86
N ASP A 110 6.19 -18.50 15.90
CA ASP A 110 6.60 -17.09 16.04
C ASP A 110 7.46 -16.60 14.88
N ASN A 111 8.21 -17.49 14.25
CA ASN A 111 9.03 -17.15 13.10
C ASN A 111 8.19 -16.90 11.84
N GLU A 112 7.21 -17.77 11.58
CA GLU A 112 6.25 -17.60 10.49
C GLU A 112 5.36 -16.38 10.72
N ALA A 113 4.92 -16.14 11.95
CA ALA A 113 4.12 -14.98 12.34
C ALA A 113 4.87 -13.67 12.04
N ARG A 114 6.16 -13.58 12.40
CA ARG A 114 7.00 -12.43 12.03
C ARG A 114 7.16 -12.28 10.52
N ALA A 115 7.31 -13.38 9.78
CA ALA A 115 7.39 -13.34 8.32
C ALA A 115 6.08 -12.83 7.70
N MET A 116 4.91 -13.28 8.20
CA MET A 116 3.59 -12.80 7.77
C MET A 116 3.44 -11.29 8.03
N LEU A 117 3.80 -10.82 9.22
CA LEU A 117 3.76 -9.40 9.57
C LEU A 117 4.62 -8.55 8.63
N LEU A 118 5.81 -9.03 8.29
CA LEU A 118 6.74 -8.32 7.39
C LEU A 118 6.23 -8.30 5.96
N VAL A 119 5.74 -9.44 5.43
CA VAL A 119 5.29 -9.51 4.04
C VAL A 119 4.02 -8.72 3.80
N ASP A 120 3.06 -8.75 4.72
CA ASP A 120 1.82 -7.97 4.63
C ASP A 120 2.12 -6.46 4.54
N ASN A 121 2.98 -5.97 5.44
CA ASN A 121 3.42 -4.58 5.41
C ASN A 121 4.16 -4.25 4.11
N ARG A 122 5.08 -5.11 3.67
CA ARG A 122 5.92 -4.85 2.49
C ARG A 122 5.13 -4.90 1.18
N THR A 123 4.24 -5.85 1.02
CA THR A 123 3.42 -5.97 -0.20
C THR A 123 2.47 -4.80 -0.36
N SER A 124 1.94 -4.27 0.74
CA SER A 124 1.15 -3.02 0.71
C SER A 124 1.97 -1.83 0.22
N ASP A 125 3.28 -1.75 0.58
CA ASP A 125 4.15 -0.66 0.15
C ASP A 125 4.68 -0.82 -1.29
N LEU A 126 4.64 -2.03 -1.85
CA LEU A 126 5.04 -2.33 -3.24
C LEU A 126 3.92 -2.07 -4.26
N GLY A 127 2.70 -1.90 -3.79
CA GLY A 127 1.56 -1.57 -4.64
C GLY A 127 1.70 -0.17 -5.24
N THR A 128 1.15 0.00 -6.44
CA THR A 128 0.99 1.30 -7.11
C THR A 128 -0.43 1.43 -7.62
N TYR A 129 -0.84 2.63 -7.96
CA TYR A 129 -2.15 2.90 -8.56
C TYR A 129 -2.01 3.11 -10.07
N ASP A 130 -3.01 2.67 -10.80
CA ASP A 130 -3.33 3.23 -12.11
C ASP A 130 -3.93 4.62 -11.85
N GLN A 131 -3.15 5.65 -12.17
CA GLN A 131 -3.48 7.03 -11.77
C GLN A 131 -4.71 7.56 -12.50
N GLU A 132 -4.90 7.21 -13.78
CA GLU A 132 -6.06 7.65 -14.57
C GLU A 132 -7.35 7.00 -14.04
N LEU A 133 -7.29 5.70 -13.77
CA LEU A 133 -8.43 4.96 -13.21
C LEU A 133 -8.76 5.45 -11.79
N LEU A 134 -7.73 5.72 -10.98
CA LEU A 134 -7.91 6.24 -9.63
C LEU A 134 -8.59 7.61 -9.65
N MET A 135 -8.15 8.53 -10.53
CA MET A 135 -8.76 9.85 -10.67
C MET A 135 -10.23 9.75 -11.03
N LYS A 136 -10.56 8.89 -12.01
CA LYS A 136 -11.95 8.68 -12.40
C LYS A 136 -12.82 8.16 -11.25
N LEU A 137 -12.30 7.21 -10.46
CA LEU A 137 -13.02 6.69 -9.28
C LEU A 137 -13.25 7.78 -8.22
N LEU A 138 -12.27 8.67 -8.01
CA LEU A 138 -12.39 9.77 -7.06
C LEU A 138 -13.39 10.83 -7.53
N GLU A 139 -13.42 11.13 -8.84
CA GLU A 139 -14.41 12.03 -9.45
C GLU A 139 -15.83 11.45 -9.34
N ASP A 140 -16.02 10.19 -9.70
CA ASP A 140 -17.32 9.52 -9.60
C ASP A 140 -17.82 9.52 -8.15
N GLN A 141 -16.94 9.18 -7.18
CA GLN A 141 -17.28 9.19 -5.76
C GLN A 141 -17.65 10.58 -5.25
N ASN A 142 -16.86 11.61 -5.59
CA ASN A 142 -17.10 12.98 -5.18
C ASN A 142 -18.40 13.55 -5.73
N ASN A 143 -18.79 13.15 -6.95
CA ASN A 143 -20.05 13.55 -7.57
C ASN A 143 -21.27 12.91 -6.90
N GLU A 144 -21.12 11.71 -6.31
CA GLU A 144 -22.23 10.95 -5.73
C GLU A 144 -22.41 11.18 -4.24
N GLN A 145 -21.35 11.17 -3.44
CA GLN A 145 -21.46 11.09 -1.97
C GLN A 145 -20.42 11.87 -1.17
N ASP A 146 -19.48 12.58 -1.78
CA ASP A 146 -18.31 13.09 -1.06
C ASP A 146 -17.21 12.03 -0.84
N LEU A 147 -16.00 12.49 -0.53
CA LEU A 147 -14.82 11.64 -0.30
C LEU A 147 -14.67 11.20 1.16
N LEU A 148 -15.63 11.52 2.01
CA LEU A 148 -15.60 11.16 3.43
C LEU A 148 -15.51 9.65 3.62
N GLY A 149 -14.56 9.21 4.44
CA GLY A 149 -14.33 7.80 4.73
C GLY A 149 -13.55 7.02 3.67
N THR A 150 -13.15 7.66 2.56
CA THR A 150 -12.27 7.04 1.56
C THR A 150 -10.80 7.08 1.96
N GLY A 151 -10.44 7.99 2.85
CA GLY A 151 -9.05 8.26 3.25
C GLY A 151 -8.31 9.21 2.31
N TRP A 152 -8.94 9.65 1.22
CA TRP A 152 -8.41 10.67 0.31
C TRP A 152 -8.81 12.06 0.77
N VAL A 153 -7.85 12.99 0.74
CA VAL A 153 -8.07 14.41 1.04
C VAL A 153 -7.71 15.27 -0.16
N GLU A 154 -8.21 16.51 -0.18
CA GLU A 154 -8.02 17.46 -1.28
C GLU A 154 -6.54 17.62 -1.69
N ASP A 155 -5.63 17.61 -0.70
CA ASP A 155 -4.19 17.71 -0.91
C ASP A 155 -3.60 16.52 -1.68
N ASP A 156 -4.13 15.31 -1.47
CA ASP A 156 -3.71 14.10 -2.18
C ASP A 156 -4.22 14.11 -3.62
N ILE A 157 -5.45 14.62 -3.84
CA ILE A 157 -6.04 14.77 -5.17
C ILE A 157 -5.26 15.81 -5.98
N SER A 158 -4.90 16.93 -5.38
CA SER A 158 -4.07 17.94 -6.04
C SER A 158 -2.72 17.38 -6.49
N LYS A 159 -2.04 16.62 -5.64
CA LYS A 159 -0.78 15.94 -6.00
C LYS A 159 -0.95 14.90 -7.11
N LEU A 160 -2.09 14.18 -7.09
CA LEU A 160 -2.40 13.21 -8.13
C LEU A 160 -2.63 13.92 -9.48
N LEU A 161 -3.38 15.03 -9.50
CA LEU A 161 -3.59 15.86 -10.68
C LEU A 161 -2.26 16.38 -11.26
N ASP A 162 -1.39 16.92 -10.39
CA ASP A 162 -0.06 17.39 -10.80
C ASP A 162 0.79 16.27 -11.41
N SER A 163 0.62 15.02 -10.95
CA SER A 163 1.37 13.88 -11.46
C SER A 163 0.88 13.34 -12.81
N ILE A 164 -0.39 13.61 -13.16
CA ILE A 164 -1.02 13.18 -14.41
C ILE A 164 -0.92 14.29 -15.47
N SER A 165 -0.87 15.56 -15.05
CA SER A 165 -0.76 16.70 -15.95
C SER A 165 0.57 16.70 -16.66
N ASP A 166 0.55 16.90 -17.97
CA ASP A 166 1.76 17.12 -18.74
C ASP A 166 2.48 18.37 -18.17
N PRO A 167 3.80 18.34 -17.99
CA PRO A 167 4.53 19.49 -17.50
C PRO A 167 4.31 20.67 -18.46
N GLU A 168 3.88 21.82 -17.91
CA GLU A 168 3.80 23.03 -18.72
C GLU A 168 5.16 23.29 -19.39
N PRO A 169 5.16 23.58 -20.69
CA PRO A 169 6.41 23.88 -21.39
C PRO A 169 7.08 25.08 -20.70
N PRO A 170 8.41 25.07 -20.55
CA PRO A 170 9.14 26.17 -19.93
C PRO A 170 8.76 27.50 -20.55
N GLU A 171 8.69 28.60 -19.74
CA GLU A 171 8.43 29.94 -20.25
C GLU A 171 9.43 30.28 -21.36
N GLY A 172 8.93 30.63 -22.54
CA GLY A 172 9.72 30.94 -23.71
C GLY A 172 9.89 29.84 -24.75
N TRP A 173 9.26 28.66 -24.55
CA TRP A 173 9.12 27.71 -25.66
C TRP A 173 8.16 28.28 -26.69
N ALA A 174 8.65 28.39 -27.94
CA ALA A 174 7.78 28.74 -29.05
C ALA A 174 6.74 27.66 -29.27
N SER A 175 5.46 28.03 -29.17
CA SER A 175 4.40 27.17 -29.68
C SER A 175 4.58 27.04 -31.18
N PHE A 176 4.92 25.87 -31.68
CA PHE A 176 4.90 25.60 -33.10
C PHE A 176 3.45 25.42 -33.51
N ASP A 177 2.97 26.30 -34.37
CA ASP A 177 1.65 26.18 -34.98
C ASP A 177 1.58 24.89 -35.81
N GLU A 178 0.43 24.25 -35.85
CA GLU A 178 0.20 23.04 -36.69
C GLU A 178 0.40 23.30 -38.19
N ASP A 179 0.45 24.57 -38.61
CA ASP A 179 0.76 25.03 -39.97
C ASP A 179 2.31 25.23 -40.16
N LEU A 180 3.08 24.19 -39.89
CA LEU A 180 4.50 24.17 -40.29
C LEU A 180 4.57 24.23 -41.83
N GLN A 181 4.97 25.41 -42.38
CA GLN A 181 5.24 25.50 -43.80
C GLN A 181 6.50 24.68 -44.12
N ILE A 182 6.30 23.60 -44.88
CA ILE A 182 7.34 22.69 -45.31
C ILE A 182 8.17 23.46 -46.36
N GLU A 183 9.38 23.93 -45.98
CA GLU A 183 10.22 24.76 -46.88
C GLU A 183 11.18 23.93 -47.76
N HIS A 184 11.43 22.68 -47.36
CA HIS A 184 12.42 21.85 -48.05
C HIS A 184 11.92 20.47 -48.40
N THR A 185 12.15 20.08 -49.68
CA THR A 185 11.90 18.74 -50.15
C THR A 185 13.19 18.01 -50.49
N CYS A 186 13.42 16.83 -50.00
CA CYS A 186 14.60 16.04 -50.32
C CYS A 186 14.59 15.67 -51.83
N PRO A 187 15.60 16.12 -52.61
CA PRO A 187 15.63 15.88 -54.07
C PRO A 187 15.87 14.41 -54.43
N LYS A 188 16.19 13.54 -53.46
CA LYS A 188 16.49 12.13 -53.69
C LYS A 188 15.31 11.21 -53.43
N CYS A 189 14.45 11.49 -52.44
CA CYS A 189 13.34 10.64 -52.02
C CYS A 189 12.01 11.38 -51.92
N GLY A 190 11.94 12.69 -52.13
CA GLY A 190 10.72 13.47 -52.06
C GLY A 190 10.20 13.75 -50.65
N TYR A 191 10.96 13.43 -49.57
CA TYR A 191 10.55 13.71 -48.21
C TYR A 191 10.60 15.23 -47.95
N GLU A 192 9.53 15.76 -47.40
CA GLU A 192 9.36 17.16 -47.03
C GLU A 192 9.70 17.38 -45.58
N PHE A 193 10.56 18.42 -45.27
CA PHE A 193 11.04 18.72 -43.91
C PHE A 193 11.30 20.20 -43.70
#